data_f8b87bd0c61fea0b4cf4b30da90257ab
#
_entry.id   f8b87bd0c61fea0b4cf4b30da90257ab
#
_cell.length_a   1.000
_cell.length_b   1.000
_cell.length_c   1.000
_cell.angle_alpha   90.00
_cell.angle_beta   90.00
_cell.angle_gamma   90.00
#
_symmetry.space_group_name_H-M   'P 1'
#
loop_
_entity.id
_entity.type
_entity.pdbx_description
1 polymer ?
#
loop_
_entity_poly.entity_id
_entity_poly.type
_entity_poly.pdbx_seq_one_letter_code
_entity_poly.pdbx_strand_id
1 'polypeptide(L)'
;MRILFSIGIVLLLVGTVKAQTLTVEEYRARVLDYNQDIKQSREAVKAAIYALKGVKTGFFPKLQLSGNYSYQIEDVEFMQGVDLKHNNYSAEAALSQNVYAGSMVRKQQEAAKLQKAIARLGEELTTDNIVYAADVSYWTLAANESLFYISQEFVLIVKELDGIVQKRFDEGAISKTDLLMVKTRLKEAELQESTRNMNYQTAMQSFKIMMGVPLEEKWVIIDSIQKPVIVPGLQPLEVALKRRADYQIAVKDFNLTKQQTKIIRSKYLPQFAVGVKETWGTPLINVSGDEKFATVAFAKLSMPIFNWGEKRQYVKQNRAMETSKELAMSKVEDQVKEELANAWVKLNENWKQVEIANSTLEIARENLKLNTFSYNEGKLPILDVLSSQATWLQAYTNVVSANYQYKVAYAEYVRILGGR
;
A
#
# COMPACT_ATOMS: atom_id res chain seq x y z
N MET A 1 22.24 -60.91 -34.92
CA MET A 1 22.46 -60.50 -33.54
C MET A 1 23.32 -59.23 -33.60
N ARG A 2 22.66 -58.04 -33.68
CA ARG A 2 23.31 -56.70 -33.74
C ARG A 2 22.79 -55.89 -32.58
N ILE A 3 23.65 -55.65 -31.61
CA ILE A 3 23.42 -54.84 -30.45
C ILE A 3 23.79 -53.39 -30.84
N LEU A 4 22.79 -52.49 -30.93
CA LEU A 4 22.98 -51.08 -31.12
C LEU A 4 23.14 -50.44 -29.75
N PHE A 5 24.31 -49.92 -29.44
CA PHE A 5 24.59 -49.05 -28.30
C PHE A 5 24.09 -47.62 -28.64
N SER A 6 23.03 -47.20 -27.99
CA SER A 6 22.57 -45.80 -28.05
C SER A 6 23.28 -45.00 -26.95
N ILE A 7 24.27 -44.20 -27.33
CA ILE A 7 24.91 -43.20 -26.44
C ILE A 7 23.99 -42.00 -26.37
N GLY A 8 23.28 -41.87 -25.25
CA GLY A 8 22.51 -40.66 -24.93
C GLY A 8 23.45 -39.51 -24.51
N ILE A 9 23.62 -38.53 -25.37
CA ILE A 9 24.29 -37.26 -25.02
C ILE A 9 23.34 -36.45 -24.14
N VAL A 10 23.58 -36.44 -22.83
CA VAL A 10 22.96 -35.51 -21.92
C VAL A 10 23.62 -34.13 -22.11
N LEU A 11 22.98 -33.25 -22.86
CA LEU A 11 23.35 -31.84 -22.95
C LEU A 11 23.02 -31.18 -21.62
N LEU A 12 23.99 -31.03 -20.73
CA LEU A 12 23.95 -30.15 -19.59
C LEU A 12 23.91 -28.72 -20.13
N LEU A 13 22.70 -28.14 -20.22
CA LEU A 13 22.48 -26.70 -20.38
C LEU A 13 22.97 -26.03 -19.09
N VAL A 14 24.24 -25.71 -19.02
CA VAL A 14 24.78 -24.74 -18.04
C VAL A 14 24.25 -23.36 -18.47
N GLY A 15 23.05 -23.04 -18.03
CA GLY A 15 22.51 -21.69 -18.13
C GLY A 15 23.46 -20.74 -17.39
N THR A 16 24.22 -19.95 -18.13
CA THR A 16 24.92 -18.79 -17.54
C THR A 16 23.87 -17.90 -16.92
N VAL A 17 23.75 -17.93 -15.59
CA VAL A 17 22.93 -16.99 -14.81
C VAL A 17 23.55 -15.61 -15.03
N LYS A 18 23.10 -14.90 -16.08
CA LYS A 18 23.40 -13.48 -16.24
C LYS A 18 22.75 -12.75 -15.09
N ALA A 19 23.54 -12.04 -14.28
CA ALA A 19 23.01 -11.12 -13.28
C ALA A 19 22.08 -10.12 -13.99
N GLN A 20 20.83 -10.08 -13.56
CA GLN A 20 19.85 -9.14 -14.10
C GLN A 20 20.12 -7.78 -13.47
N THR A 21 20.34 -6.78 -14.30
CA THR A 21 20.54 -5.40 -13.85
C THR A 21 19.21 -4.68 -13.74
N LEU A 22 19.05 -3.79 -12.76
CA LEU A 22 17.79 -3.10 -12.47
C LEU A 22 18.03 -1.62 -12.10
N THR A 23 17.26 -0.73 -12.74
CA THR A 23 17.10 0.66 -12.33
C THR A 23 15.99 0.78 -11.27
N VAL A 24 15.93 1.93 -10.58
CA VAL A 24 14.85 2.18 -9.61
C VAL A 24 13.46 2.16 -10.25
N GLU A 25 13.34 2.65 -11.49
CA GLU A 25 12.09 2.66 -12.25
C GLU A 25 11.62 1.24 -12.60
N GLU A 26 12.53 0.39 -13.07
CA GLU A 26 12.22 -1.02 -13.38
C GLU A 26 11.87 -1.80 -12.12
N TYR A 27 12.54 -1.51 -11.00
CA TYR A 27 12.22 -2.10 -9.70
C TYR A 27 10.80 -1.75 -9.26
N ARG A 28 10.44 -0.45 -9.30
CA ARG A 28 9.07 0.01 -9.00
C ARG A 28 8.04 -0.73 -9.84
N ALA A 29 8.27 -0.84 -11.16
CA ALA A 29 7.35 -1.51 -12.07
C ALA A 29 7.11 -2.98 -11.69
N ARG A 30 8.18 -3.71 -11.35
CA ARG A 30 8.08 -5.12 -10.89
C ARG A 30 7.35 -5.24 -9.55
N VAL A 31 7.67 -4.38 -8.59
CA VAL A 31 6.99 -4.35 -7.29
C VAL A 31 5.50 -4.08 -7.45
N LEU A 32 5.12 -3.12 -8.31
CA LEU A 32 3.72 -2.78 -8.57
C LEU A 32 2.93 -3.92 -9.25
N ASP A 33 3.60 -4.72 -10.08
CA ASP A 33 2.98 -5.88 -10.73
C ASP A 33 2.76 -7.05 -9.75
N TYR A 34 3.74 -7.29 -8.89
CA TYR A 34 3.69 -8.42 -7.96
C TYR A 34 2.85 -8.14 -6.71
N ASN A 35 2.87 -6.92 -6.17
CA ASN A 35 2.41 -6.59 -4.81
C ASN A 35 0.95 -7.01 -4.55
N GLN A 36 0.73 -7.69 -3.40
CA GLN A 36 -0.58 -8.23 -3.05
C GLN A 36 -1.56 -7.15 -2.58
N ASP A 37 -1.08 -6.07 -1.93
CA ASP A 37 -1.95 -4.98 -1.47
C ASP A 37 -2.56 -4.22 -2.66
N ILE A 38 -1.79 -4.06 -3.76
CA ILE A 38 -2.28 -3.48 -5.00
C ILE A 38 -3.32 -4.40 -5.65
N LYS A 39 -3.08 -5.72 -5.69
CA LYS A 39 -4.05 -6.68 -6.19
C LYS A 39 -5.33 -6.65 -5.35
N GLN A 40 -5.22 -6.60 -4.03
CA GLN A 40 -6.36 -6.48 -3.11
C GLN A 40 -7.14 -5.18 -3.34
N SER A 41 -6.46 -4.04 -3.50
CA SER A 41 -7.13 -2.76 -3.75
C SER A 41 -7.86 -2.74 -5.10
N ARG A 42 -7.30 -3.37 -6.14
CA ARG A 42 -7.98 -3.58 -7.44
C ARG A 42 -9.26 -4.42 -7.30
N GLU A 43 -9.24 -5.47 -6.48
CA GLU A 43 -10.46 -6.26 -6.19
C GLU A 43 -11.51 -5.43 -5.43
N ALA A 44 -11.08 -4.55 -4.50
CA ALA A 44 -12.00 -3.62 -3.83
C ALA A 44 -12.67 -2.65 -4.82
N VAL A 45 -11.94 -2.17 -5.84
CA VAL A 45 -12.52 -1.37 -6.93
C VAL A 45 -13.53 -2.19 -7.75
N LYS A 46 -13.22 -3.45 -8.09
CA LYS A 46 -14.15 -4.34 -8.78
C LYS A 46 -15.42 -4.57 -7.96
N ALA A 47 -15.28 -4.82 -6.65
CA ALA A 47 -16.41 -4.96 -5.74
C ALA A 47 -17.30 -3.71 -5.74
N ALA A 48 -16.73 -2.51 -5.68
CA ALA A 48 -17.49 -1.25 -5.76
C ALA A 48 -18.17 -1.05 -7.13
N ILE A 49 -17.57 -1.50 -8.23
CA ILE A 49 -18.17 -1.49 -9.55
C ILE A 49 -19.41 -2.42 -9.59
N TYR A 50 -19.30 -3.63 -9.03
CA TYR A 50 -20.43 -4.57 -8.97
C TYR A 50 -21.53 -4.08 -8.02
N ALA A 51 -21.17 -3.45 -6.89
CA ALA A 51 -22.14 -2.80 -6.01
C ALA A 51 -22.94 -1.70 -6.75
N LEU A 52 -22.26 -0.87 -7.53
CA LEU A 52 -22.94 0.13 -8.38
C LEU A 52 -23.87 -0.52 -9.42
N LYS A 53 -23.43 -1.62 -10.06
CA LYS A 53 -24.29 -2.39 -10.98
C LYS A 53 -25.50 -2.98 -10.24
N GLY A 54 -25.30 -3.53 -9.03
CA GLY A 54 -26.36 -4.05 -8.17
C GLY A 54 -27.41 -3.00 -7.82
N VAL A 55 -26.99 -1.78 -7.45
CA VAL A 55 -27.92 -0.67 -7.18
C VAL A 55 -28.75 -0.30 -8.43
N LYS A 56 -28.15 -0.37 -9.62
CA LYS A 56 -28.86 -0.09 -10.88
C LYS A 56 -29.99 -1.10 -11.17
N THR A 57 -29.91 -2.33 -10.66
CA THR A 57 -31.00 -3.30 -10.84
C THR A 57 -32.29 -2.86 -10.17
N GLY A 58 -32.23 -1.94 -9.19
CA GLY A 58 -33.42 -1.33 -8.59
C GLY A 58 -34.30 -0.50 -9.54
N PHE A 59 -33.82 -0.20 -10.76
CA PHE A 59 -34.62 0.45 -11.82
C PHE A 59 -35.43 -0.55 -12.64
N PHE A 60 -35.23 -1.86 -12.48
CA PHE A 60 -35.88 -2.90 -13.25
C PHE A 60 -36.95 -3.63 -12.43
N PRO A 61 -37.96 -4.26 -13.08
CA PRO A 61 -38.91 -5.10 -12.39
C PRO A 61 -38.23 -6.25 -11.64
N LYS A 62 -38.83 -6.63 -10.50
CA LYS A 62 -38.40 -7.77 -9.70
C LYS A 62 -39.43 -8.89 -9.80
N LEU A 63 -38.96 -10.09 -10.13
CA LEU A 63 -39.73 -11.31 -10.06
C LEU A 63 -39.39 -12.00 -8.76
N GLN A 64 -40.40 -12.31 -7.96
CA GLN A 64 -40.25 -13.00 -6.66
C GLN A 64 -41.18 -14.21 -6.65
N LEU A 65 -40.68 -15.34 -6.16
CA LEU A 65 -41.43 -16.53 -5.88
C LEU A 65 -41.49 -16.73 -4.37
N SER A 66 -42.68 -16.95 -3.85
CA SER A 66 -42.92 -17.26 -2.44
C SER A 66 -43.85 -18.42 -2.26
N GLY A 67 -43.65 -19.26 -1.27
CA GLY A 67 -44.54 -20.34 -0.91
C GLY A 67 -44.92 -20.23 0.58
N ASN A 68 -46.17 -20.47 0.88
CA ASN A 68 -46.68 -20.48 2.23
C ASN A 68 -47.44 -21.78 2.49
N TYR A 69 -47.22 -22.40 3.64
CA TYR A 69 -48.00 -23.51 4.17
C TYR A 69 -48.36 -23.18 5.60
N SER A 70 -49.64 -23.36 5.93
CA SER A 70 -50.11 -23.24 7.29
C SER A 70 -51.09 -24.36 7.60
N TYR A 71 -50.97 -24.94 8.80
CA TYR A 71 -51.89 -25.90 9.33
C TYR A 71 -52.65 -25.26 10.50
N GLN A 72 -53.98 -25.23 10.39
CA GLN A 72 -54.86 -24.69 11.41
C GLN A 72 -55.18 -25.81 12.40
N ILE A 73 -54.79 -25.65 13.66
CA ILE A 73 -54.87 -26.69 14.71
C ILE A 73 -56.29 -26.83 15.20
N GLU A 74 -57.02 -25.72 15.30
CA GLU A 74 -58.38 -25.68 15.82
C GLU A 74 -59.39 -25.69 14.68
N ASP A 75 -60.53 -26.37 14.90
CA ASP A 75 -61.69 -26.34 14.04
C ASP A 75 -62.29 -24.92 14.06
N VAL A 76 -62.40 -24.29 12.92
CA VAL A 76 -63.03 -22.97 12.79
C VAL A 76 -64.20 -23.06 11.85
N GLU A 77 -65.39 -22.87 12.40
CA GLU A 77 -66.63 -22.79 11.66
C GLU A 77 -66.74 -21.44 10.93
N PHE A 78 -66.86 -21.48 9.62
CA PHE A 78 -67.00 -20.28 8.78
C PHE A 78 -68.43 -19.78 8.71
N MET A 79 -69.40 -20.71 8.60
CA MET A 79 -70.84 -20.52 8.64
C MET A 79 -71.46 -21.73 9.31
N GLN A 80 -72.74 -21.63 9.78
CA GLN A 80 -73.44 -22.74 10.39
C GLN A 80 -73.31 -24.05 9.62
N GLY A 81 -72.54 -25.01 10.15
CA GLY A 81 -72.29 -26.30 9.53
C GLY A 81 -71.24 -26.36 8.43
N VAL A 82 -70.40 -25.31 8.29
CA VAL A 82 -69.29 -25.24 7.28
C VAL A 82 -67.97 -24.95 7.99
N ASP A 83 -67.12 -25.97 8.14
CA ASP A 83 -65.81 -25.84 8.72
C ASP A 83 -64.74 -25.50 7.69
N LEU A 84 -63.74 -24.66 8.08
CA LEU A 84 -62.53 -24.41 7.31
C LEU A 84 -61.66 -25.64 7.29
N LYS A 85 -61.00 -25.89 6.15
CA LYS A 85 -60.00 -26.97 6.07
C LYS A 85 -58.72 -26.59 6.82
N HIS A 86 -58.11 -27.54 7.51
CA HIS A 86 -56.89 -27.34 8.30
C HIS A 86 -55.66 -27.00 7.49
N ASN A 87 -55.55 -27.56 6.27
CA ASN A 87 -54.40 -27.37 5.40
C ASN A 87 -54.58 -26.16 4.48
N ASN A 88 -53.74 -25.19 4.57
CA ASN A 88 -53.67 -24.06 3.64
C ASN A 88 -52.27 -23.94 3.07
N TYR A 89 -52.16 -23.90 1.75
CA TYR A 89 -50.90 -23.73 1.05
C TYR A 89 -51.10 -22.86 -0.13
N SER A 90 -50.02 -22.08 -0.47
CA SER A 90 -50.03 -21.27 -1.66
C SER A 90 -48.60 -21.08 -2.21
N ALA A 91 -48.47 -21.01 -3.51
CA ALA A 91 -47.30 -20.53 -4.21
C ALA A 91 -47.68 -19.26 -4.98
N GLU A 92 -46.88 -18.20 -4.79
CA GLU A 92 -47.12 -16.91 -5.43
C GLU A 92 -45.88 -16.50 -6.25
N ALA A 93 -46.08 -16.20 -7.55
CA ALA A 93 -45.07 -15.56 -8.39
C ALA A 93 -45.51 -14.09 -8.61
N ALA A 94 -44.71 -13.14 -8.17
CA ALA A 94 -45.02 -11.71 -8.24
C ALA A 94 -43.97 -10.96 -9.05
N LEU A 95 -44.38 -10.31 -10.13
CA LEU A 95 -43.59 -9.35 -10.89
C LEU A 95 -43.98 -7.94 -10.43
N SER A 96 -43.05 -7.19 -9.85
CA SER A 96 -43.35 -5.84 -9.34
C SER A 96 -42.27 -4.83 -9.74
N GLN A 97 -42.71 -3.58 -10.00
CA GLN A 97 -41.86 -2.46 -10.35
C GLN A 97 -42.20 -1.24 -9.51
N ASN A 98 -41.15 -0.68 -8.82
CA ASN A 98 -41.28 0.63 -8.24
C ASN A 98 -41.20 1.71 -9.32
N VAL A 99 -42.31 2.35 -9.61
CA VAL A 99 -42.40 3.46 -10.58
C VAL A 99 -41.87 4.74 -9.97
N TYR A 100 -42.19 4.98 -8.69
CA TYR A 100 -41.69 6.11 -7.93
C TYR A 100 -41.43 5.69 -6.47
N ALA A 101 -40.25 6.01 -5.98
CA ALA A 101 -39.84 5.75 -4.61
C ALA A 101 -39.08 6.98 -4.01
N GLY A 102 -39.65 8.17 -4.17
CA GLY A 102 -38.99 9.40 -3.67
C GLY A 102 -37.61 9.65 -4.29
N SER A 103 -37.37 9.15 -5.49
CA SER A 103 -36.06 9.13 -6.18
C SER A 103 -34.97 8.36 -5.40
N MET A 104 -35.34 7.43 -4.51
CA MET A 104 -34.41 6.70 -3.63
C MET A 104 -33.37 5.93 -4.43
N VAL A 105 -33.76 5.16 -5.44
CA VAL A 105 -32.83 4.37 -6.30
C VAL A 105 -31.81 5.26 -6.98
N ARG A 106 -32.23 6.42 -7.51
CA ARG A 106 -31.32 7.39 -8.12
C ARG A 106 -30.31 7.95 -7.10
N LYS A 107 -30.77 8.26 -5.87
CA LYS A 107 -29.89 8.75 -4.79
C LYS A 107 -28.91 7.67 -4.30
N GLN A 108 -29.36 6.42 -4.24
CA GLN A 108 -28.50 5.26 -3.94
C GLN A 108 -27.45 5.05 -5.04
N GLN A 109 -27.84 5.25 -6.31
CA GLN A 109 -26.89 5.19 -7.43
C GLN A 109 -25.81 6.26 -7.31
N GLU A 110 -26.17 7.50 -6.96
CA GLU A 110 -25.18 8.56 -6.74
C GLU A 110 -24.26 8.24 -5.54
N ALA A 111 -24.79 7.69 -4.45
CA ALA A 111 -23.99 7.20 -3.33
C ALA A 111 -23.01 6.09 -3.75
N ALA A 112 -23.48 5.12 -4.53
CA ALA A 112 -22.64 4.04 -5.06
C ALA A 112 -21.56 4.54 -6.05
N LYS A 113 -21.82 5.60 -6.82
CA LYS A 113 -20.79 6.25 -7.64
C LYS A 113 -19.70 6.90 -6.78
N LEU A 114 -20.07 7.54 -5.68
CA LEU A 114 -19.10 8.10 -4.72
C LEU A 114 -18.27 6.99 -4.07
N GLN A 115 -18.89 5.90 -3.64
CA GLN A 115 -18.19 4.74 -3.09
C GLN A 115 -17.19 4.13 -4.09
N LYS A 116 -17.57 4.00 -5.36
CA LYS A 116 -16.66 3.57 -6.43
C LYS A 116 -15.50 4.55 -6.59
N ALA A 117 -15.73 5.86 -6.51
CA ALA A 117 -14.68 6.86 -6.60
C ALA A 117 -13.72 6.77 -5.39
N ILE A 118 -14.24 6.55 -4.18
CA ILE A 118 -13.45 6.32 -2.97
C ILE A 118 -12.57 5.07 -3.11
N ALA A 119 -13.13 3.98 -3.62
CA ALA A 119 -12.36 2.75 -3.83
C ALA A 119 -11.20 2.94 -4.83
N ARG A 120 -11.41 3.71 -5.91
CA ARG A 120 -10.34 4.05 -6.87
C ARG A 120 -9.25 4.91 -6.25
N LEU A 121 -9.63 5.93 -5.49
CA LEU A 121 -8.68 6.75 -4.76
C LEU A 121 -7.92 5.93 -3.70
N GLY A 122 -8.57 4.91 -3.11
CA GLY A 122 -7.91 3.94 -2.23
C GLY A 122 -6.85 3.10 -2.95
N GLU A 123 -7.11 2.69 -4.21
CA GLU A 123 -6.11 2.01 -5.05
C GLU A 123 -4.93 2.95 -5.36
N GLU A 124 -5.19 4.23 -5.69
CA GLU A 124 -4.16 5.24 -5.93
C GLU A 124 -3.30 5.45 -4.67
N LEU A 125 -3.92 5.63 -3.50
CA LEU A 125 -3.22 5.78 -2.22
C LEU A 125 -2.33 4.58 -1.89
N THR A 126 -2.84 3.36 -2.12
CA THR A 126 -2.06 2.12 -1.95
C THR A 126 -0.88 2.11 -2.91
N THR A 127 -1.09 2.46 -4.17
CA THR A 127 -0.03 2.52 -5.19
C THR A 127 1.08 3.50 -4.79
N ASP A 128 0.73 4.73 -4.37
CA ASP A 128 1.70 5.74 -3.95
C ASP A 128 2.53 5.29 -2.73
N ASN A 129 1.89 4.63 -1.76
CA ASN A 129 2.59 4.08 -0.60
C ASN A 129 3.53 2.92 -0.98
N ILE A 130 3.14 2.05 -1.92
CA ILE A 130 3.99 0.94 -2.39
C ILE A 130 5.16 1.47 -3.23
N VAL A 131 4.96 2.51 -4.05
CA VAL A 131 6.06 3.18 -4.78
C VAL A 131 7.08 3.75 -3.79
N TYR A 132 6.62 4.46 -2.76
CA TYR A 132 7.50 4.96 -1.71
C TYR A 132 8.26 3.84 -0.98
N ALA A 133 7.59 2.77 -0.61
CA ALA A 133 8.21 1.62 0.04
C ALA A 133 9.24 0.93 -0.88
N ALA A 134 8.97 0.86 -2.19
CA ALA A 134 9.91 0.36 -3.18
C ALA A 134 11.17 1.25 -3.25
N ASP A 135 11.00 2.57 -3.29
CA ASP A 135 12.12 3.51 -3.28
C ASP A 135 13.01 3.34 -2.04
N VAL A 136 12.38 3.27 -0.87
CA VAL A 136 13.11 3.04 0.39
C VAL A 136 13.88 1.72 0.35
N SER A 137 13.25 0.64 -0.14
CA SER A 137 13.90 -0.67 -0.27
C SER A 137 15.09 -0.65 -1.23
N TYR A 138 14.92 -0.01 -2.39
CA TYR A 138 15.98 0.12 -3.39
C TYR A 138 17.20 0.90 -2.86
N TRP A 139 16.94 2.06 -2.27
CA TRP A 139 18.01 2.90 -1.72
C TRP A 139 18.63 2.32 -0.46
N THR A 140 17.89 1.53 0.32
CA THR A 140 18.43 0.74 1.44
C THR A 140 19.45 -0.28 0.93
N LEU A 141 19.13 -0.99 -0.15
CA LEU A 141 20.06 -1.93 -0.77
C LEU A 141 21.29 -1.20 -1.30
N ALA A 142 21.13 -0.11 -2.04
CA ALA A 142 22.23 0.70 -2.59
C ALA A 142 23.17 1.23 -1.51
N ALA A 143 22.61 1.68 -0.38
CA ALA A 143 23.39 2.16 0.76
C ALA A 143 24.20 1.02 1.41
N ASN A 144 23.55 -0.13 1.68
CA ASN A 144 24.24 -1.29 2.30
C ASN A 144 25.29 -1.89 1.36
N GLU A 145 25.05 -1.92 0.05
CA GLU A 145 26.04 -2.34 -0.93
C GLU A 145 27.28 -1.45 -0.89
N SER A 146 27.09 -0.12 -0.92
CA SER A 146 28.19 0.84 -0.83
C SER A 146 28.97 0.72 0.47
N LEU A 147 28.27 0.53 1.61
CA LEU A 147 28.92 0.33 2.90
C LEU A 147 29.68 -1.01 3.01
N PHE A 148 29.19 -2.04 2.35
CA PHE A 148 29.90 -3.32 2.29
C PHE A 148 31.18 -3.21 1.46
N TYR A 149 31.13 -2.62 0.26
CA TYR A 149 32.32 -2.43 -0.57
C TYR A 149 33.39 -1.59 0.11
N ILE A 150 33.03 -0.49 0.78
CA ILE A 150 34.01 0.32 1.50
C ILE A 150 34.61 -0.42 2.70
N SER A 151 33.85 -1.31 3.36
CA SER A 151 34.40 -2.12 4.45
C SER A 151 35.42 -3.14 3.96
N GLN A 152 35.22 -3.72 2.78
CA GLN A 152 36.22 -4.58 2.13
C GLN A 152 37.50 -3.80 1.78
N GLU A 153 37.35 -2.61 1.17
CA GLU A 153 38.48 -1.73 0.87
C GLU A 153 39.23 -1.36 2.16
N PHE A 154 38.50 -1.05 3.23
CA PHE A 154 39.11 -0.71 4.53
C PHE A 154 39.90 -1.87 5.11
N VAL A 155 39.41 -3.11 5.07
CA VAL A 155 40.17 -4.32 5.49
C VAL A 155 41.46 -4.43 4.71
N LEU A 156 41.45 -4.20 3.38
CA LEU A 156 42.66 -4.22 2.55
C LEU A 156 43.67 -3.15 2.98
N ILE A 157 43.22 -1.91 3.23
CA ILE A 157 44.08 -0.79 3.69
C ILE A 157 44.72 -1.13 5.04
N VAL A 158 43.95 -1.66 5.99
CA VAL A 158 44.47 -2.02 7.32
C VAL A 158 45.42 -3.23 7.25
N LYS A 159 45.14 -4.20 6.37
CA LYS A 159 45.99 -5.37 6.13
C LYS A 159 47.36 -5.00 5.51
N GLU A 160 47.39 -4.04 4.62
CA GLU A 160 48.62 -3.47 4.05
C GLU A 160 49.45 -2.79 5.16
N LEU A 161 48.81 -1.99 6.03
CA LEU A 161 49.45 -1.36 7.17
C LEU A 161 49.99 -2.40 8.14
N ASP A 162 49.25 -3.48 8.45
CA ASP A 162 49.73 -4.59 9.31
C ASP A 162 51.03 -5.21 8.77
N GLY A 163 51.11 -5.42 7.44
CA GLY A 163 52.33 -5.93 6.80
C GLY A 163 53.54 -5.00 6.94
N ILE A 164 53.32 -3.69 6.80
CA ILE A 164 54.37 -2.67 6.99
C ILE A 164 54.83 -2.65 8.45
N VAL A 165 53.93 -2.63 9.39
CA VAL A 165 54.20 -2.57 10.84
C VAL A 165 54.86 -3.87 11.33
N GLN A 166 54.42 -5.03 10.84
CA GLN A 166 55.04 -6.32 11.17
C GLN A 166 56.53 -6.33 10.74
N LYS A 167 56.84 -5.89 9.53
CA LYS A 167 58.19 -5.82 9.00
C LYS A 167 59.08 -4.90 9.83
N ARG A 168 58.61 -3.70 10.21
CA ARG A 168 59.30 -2.76 11.07
C ARG A 168 59.55 -3.30 12.51
N PHE A 169 58.61 -4.10 13.02
CA PHE A 169 58.78 -4.78 14.30
C PHE A 169 59.89 -5.84 14.23
N ASP A 170 59.88 -6.64 13.16
CA ASP A 170 60.89 -7.69 12.93
C ASP A 170 62.31 -7.06 12.77
N GLU A 171 62.41 -5.84 12.24
CA GLU A 171 63.62 -5.04 12.13
C GLU A 171 63.99 -4.33 13.46
N GLY A 172 63.17 -4.45 14.51
CA GLY A 172 63.38 -3.79 15.82
C GLY A 172 63.13 -2.28 15.82
N ALA A 173 62.48 -1.75 14.77
CA ALA A 173 62.27 -0.30 14.58
C ALA A 173 61.04 0.26 15.34
N ILE A 174 60.13 -0.59 15.82
CA ILE A 174 58.91 -0.20 16.52
C ILE A 174 58.63 -1.10 17.74
N SER A 175 57.72 -0.63 18.60
CA SER A 175 57.33 -1.37 19.82
C SER A 175 56.34 -2.52 19.51
N LYS A 176 56.32 -3.54 20.40
CA LYS A 176 55.27 -4.60 20.35
C LYS A 176 53.86 -4.02 20.53
N THR A 177 53.73 -2.91 21.28
CA THR A 177 52.46 -2.22 21.48
C THR A 177 51.89 -1.72 20.16
N ASP A 178 52.73 -1.07 19.33
CA ASP A 178 52.31 -0.56 18.00
C ASP A 178 51.85 -1.69 17.09
N LEU A 179 52.57 -2.82 17.07
CA LEU A 179 52.14 -4.00 16.31
C LEU A 179 50.79 -4.54 16.79
N LEU A 180 50.60 -4.66 18.11
CA LEU A 180 49.31 -5.15 18.65
C LEU A 180 48.18 -4.20 18.39
N MET A 181 48.39 -2.88 18.38
CA MET A 181 47.35 -1.89 18.01
C MET A 181 46.87 -2.09 16.57
N VAL A 182 47.76 -2.29 15.59
CA VAL A 182 47.39 -2.51 14.21
C VAL A 182 46.71 -3.87 14.03
N LYS A 183 47.18 -4.92 14.69
CA LYS A 183 46.52 -6.24 14.68
C LYS A 183 45.11 -6.19 15.26
N THR A 184 44.90 -5.44 16.34
CA THR A 184 43.56 -5.21 16.89
C THR A 184 42.66 -4.48 15.86
N ARG A 185 43.20 -3.41 15.25
CA ARG A 185 42.47 -2.66 14.20
C ARG A 185 42.08 -3.52 13.02
N LEU A 186 42.94 -4.46 12.60
CA LEU A 186 42.62 -5.42 11.54
C LEU A 186 41.42 -6.31 11.92
N LYS A 187 41.43 -6.85 13.15
CA LYS A 187 40.31 -7.67 13.63
C LYS A 187 38.98 -6.89 13.77
N GLU A 188 39.06 -5.64 14.19
CA GLU A 188 37.89 -4.73 14.19
C GLU A 188 37.37 -4.47 12.76
N ALA A 189 38.24 -4.26 11.79
CA ALA A 189 37.89 -4.06 10.39
C ALA A 189 37.21 -5.33 9.81
N GLU A 190 37.76 -6.52 10.04
CA GLU A 190 37.18 -7.80 9.61
C GLU A 190 35.77 -8.02 10.24
N LEU A 191 35.61 -7.71 11.53
CA LEU A 191 34.28 -7.80 12.20
C LEU A 191 33.28 -6.83 11.60
N GLN A 192 33.72 -5.61 11.29
CA GLN A 192 32.88 -4.60 10.64
C GLN A 192 32.48 -5.03 9.24
N GLU A 193 33.40 -5.59 8.43
CA GLU A 193 33.10 -6.15 7.10
C GLU A 193 32.05 -7.24 7.20
N SER A 194 32.18 -8.20 8.13
CA SER A 194 31.19 -9.25 8.35
C SER A 194 29.81 -8.69 8.67
N THR A 195 29.75 -7.66 9.53
CA THR A 195 28.48 -6.98 9.88
C THR A 195 27.87 -6.28 8.66
N ARG A 196 28.67 -5.59 7.84
CA ARG A 196 28.20 -4.92 6.62
C ARG A 196 27.72 -5.91 5.58
N ASN A 197 28.41 -7.05 5.41
CA ASN A 197 27.96 -8.13 4.55
C ASN A 197 26.59 -8.69 4.98
N MET A 198 26.41 -8.95 6.28
CA MET A 198 25.12 -9.40 6.81
C MET A 198 24.00 -8.40 6.47
N ASN A 199 24.23 -7.11 6.67
CA ASN A 199 23.23 -6.07 6.36
C ASN A 199 22.93 -6.00 4.86
N TYR A 200 23.95 -6.10 4.00
CA TYR A 200 23.78 -6.15 2.55
C TYR A 200 22.96 -7.36 2.11
N GLN A 201 23.28 -8.56 2.61
CA GLN A 201 22.55 -9.79 2.29
C GLN A 201 21.08 -9.70 2.75
N THR A 202 20.82 -9.17 3.95
CA THR A 202 19.47 -8.98 4.46
C THR A 202 18.68 -7.98 3.62
N ALA A 203 19.29 -6.86 3.23
CA ALA A 203 18.67 -5.87 2.35
C ALA A 203 18.36 -6.48 0.96
N MET A 204 19.28 -7.29 0.40
CA MET A 204 19.08 -8.00 -0.86
C MET A 204 17.91 -8.99 -0.80
N GLN A 205 17.76 -9.72 0.30
CA GLN A 205 16.61 -10.63 0.48
C GLN A 205 15.29 -9.86 0.53
N SER A 206 15.23 -8.77 1.31
CA SER A 206 14.04 -7.92 1.39
C SER A 206 13.67 -7.32 0.03
N PHE A 207 14.67 -6.86 -0.72
CA PHE A 207 14.52 -6.35 -2.08
C PHE A 207 13.90 -7.39 -3.04
N LYS A 208 14.39 -8.64 -3.01
CA LYS A 208 13.87 -9.75 -3.83
C LYS A 208 12.44 -10.14 -3.44
N ILE A 209 12.16 -10.25 -2.15
CA ILE A 209 10.81 -10.58 -1.64
C ILE A 209 9.79 -9.55 -2.11
N MET A 210 10.15 -8.28 -2.11
CA MET A 210 9.26 -7.20 -2.53
C MET A 210 8.90 -7.26 -4.02
N MET A 211 9.81 -7.81 -4.87
CA MET A 211 9.55 -8.10 -6.29
C MET A 211 8.84 -9.44 -6.52
N GLY A 212 8.77 -10.31 -5.51
CA GLY A 212 8.24 -11.67 -5.65
C GLY A 212 9.10 -12.61 -6.47
N VAL A 213 10.42 -12.41 -6.47
CA VAL A 213 11.37 -13.26 -7.18
C VAL A 213 12.04 -14.26 -6.23
N PRO A 214 12.52 -15.43 -6.74
CA PRO A 214 13.25 -16.40 -5.94
C PRO A 214 14.51 -15.80 -5.28
N LEU A 215 14.81 -16.24 -4.05
CA LEU A 215 15.95 -15.73 -3.28
C LEU A 215 17.31 -16.09 -3.88
N GLU A 216 17.36 -17.15 -4.69
CA GLU A 216 18.55 -17.67 -5.36
C GLU A 216 18.97 -16.85 -6.58
N GLU A 217 18.06 -16.07 -7.15
CA GLU A 217 18.35 -15.23 -8.31
C GLU A 217 19.37 -14.15 -7.99
N LYS A 218 20.25 -13.87 -8.93
CA LYS A 218 21.28 -12.82 -8.80
C LYS A 218 20.80 -11.54 -9.47
N TRP A 219 20.66 -10.49 -8.66
CA TRP A 219 20.26 -9.17 -9.09
C TRP A 219 21.34 -8.15 -8.76
N VAL A 220 21.52 -7.18 -9.64
CA VAL A 220 22.46 -6.06 -9.45
C VAL A 220 21.73 -4.75 -9.72
N ILE A 221 21.86 -3.81 -8.81
CA ILE A 221 21.35 -2.45 -8.98
C ILE A 221 22.34 -1.61 -9.78
N ILE A 222 21.83 -0.73 -10.65
CA ILE A 222 22.69 0.11 -11.51
C ILE A 222 22.85 1.51 -10.92
N ASP A 223 21.82 2.02 -10.25
CA ASP A 223 21.82 3.39 -9.76
C ASP A 223 22.72 3.54 -8.54
N SER A 224 23.72 4.41 -8.66
CA SER A 224 24.59 4.74 -7.52
C SER A 224 23.83 5.60 -6.51
N ILE A 225 24.05 5.30 -5.22
CA ILE A 225 23.50 6.11 -4.10
C ILE A 225 24.02 7.55 -4.15
N GLN A 226 25.23 7.77 -4.66
CA GLN A 226 25.90 9.08 -4.72
C GLN A 226 25.48 9.94 -5.91
N LYS A 227 24.67 9.40 -6.85
CA LYS A 227 24.19 10.19 -8.00
C LYS A 227 23.25 11.31 -7.51
N PRO A 228 23.58 12.58 -7.76
CA PRO A 228 22.76 13.69 -7.30
C PRO A 228 21.37 13.68 -7.95
N VAL A 229 20.37 14.11 -7.18
CA VAL A 229 19.01 14.40 -7.67
C VAL A 229 18.81 15.89 -7.52
N ILE A 230 18.15 16.51 -8.50
CA ILE A 230 17.85 17.95 -8.44
C ILE A 230 16.79 18.18 -7.35
N VAL A 231 17.04 19.12 -6.42
CA VAL A 231 16.07 19.53 -5.42
C VAL A 231 14.90 20.24 -6.11
N PRO A 232 13.68 19.71 -6.05
CA PRO A 232 12.52 20.37 -6.65
C PRO A 232 12.18 21.66 -5.88
N GLY A 233 11.53 22.62 -6.54
CA GLY A 233 11.01 23.80 -5.86
C GLY A 233 9.82 23.45 -4.94
N LEU A 234 9.60 24.29 -3.91
CA LEU A 234 8.42 24.17 -3.05
C LEU A 234 7.15 24.29 -3.89
N GLN A 235 6.27 23.29 -3.80
CA GLN A 235 4.99 23.31 -4.49
C GLN A 235 3.88 23.94 -3.60
N PRO A 236 2.91 24.67 -4.18
CA PRO A 236 1.76 25.19 -3.45
C PRO A 236 0.91 24.09 -2.84
N LEU A 237 0.33 24.34 -1.66
CA LEU A 237 -0.56 23.41 -0.95
C LEU A 237 -1.72 22.94 -1.84
N GLU A 238 -2.31 23.84 -2.64
CA GLU A 238 -3.45 23.53 -3.51
C GLU A 238 -3.12 22.47 -4.56
N VAL A 239 -1.85 22.38 -5.00
CA VAL A 239 -1.39 21.35 -5.93
C VAL A 239 -1.39 19.99 -5.23
N ALA A 240 -0.87 19.93 -4.00
CA ALA A 240 -0.87 18.71 -3.19
C ALA A 240 -2.30 18.25 -2.89
N LEU A 241 -3.18 19.12 -2.41
CA LEU A 241 -4.57 18.80 -2.09
C LEU A 241 -5.35 18.26 -3.29
N LYS A 242 -5.11 18.78 -4.50
CA LYS A 242 -5.77 18.27 -5.72
C LYS A 242 -5.31 16.86 -6.13
N ARG A 243 -4.05 16.51 -5.83
CA ARG A 243 -3.44 15.24 -6.25
C ARG A 243 -3.53 14.15 -5.18
N ARG A 244 -3.49 14.52 -3.91
CA ARG A 244 -3.48 13.55 -2.79
C ARG A 244 -4.78 12.77 -2.70
N ALA A 245 -4.65 11.47 -2.83
CA ALA A 245 -5.77 10.54 -2.80
C ALA A 245 -6.50 10.54 -1.44
N ASP A 246 -5.78 10.65 -0.31
CA ASP A 246 -6.37 10.68 1.05
C ASP A 246 -7.25 11.90 1.28
N TYR A 247 -6.82 13.10 0.85
CA TYR A 247 -7.66 14.29 0.91
C TYR A 247 -8.88 14.17 0.00
N GLN A 248 -8.70 13.65 -1.21
CA GLN A 248 -9.81 13.43 -2.14
C GLN A 248 -10.81 12.39 -1.61
N ILE A 249 -10.34 11.36 -0.89
CA ILE A 249 -11.20 10.40 -0.17
C ILE A 249 -12.03 11.14 0.88
N ALA A 250 -11.42 11.99 1.71
CA ALA A 250 -12.15 12.76 2.73
C ALA A 250 -13.24 13.65 2.12
N VAL A 251 -12.95 14.32 1.00
CA VAL A 251 -13.93 15.12 0.24
C VAL A 251 -15.08 14.25 -0.28
N LYS A 252 -14.80 13.05 -0.83
CA LYS A 252 -15.83 12.13 -1.33
C LYS A 252 -16.65 11.53 -0.19
N ASP A 253 -16.05 11.22 0.95
CA ASP A 253 -16.72 10.71 2.15
C ASP A 253 -17.72 11.73 2.71
N PHE A 254 -17.33 13.01 2.77
CA PHE A 254 -18.24 14.09 3.13
C PHE A 254 -19.43 14.17 2.17
N ASN A 255 -19.17 14.12 0.86
CA ASN A 255 -20.22 14.13 -0.14
C ASN A 255 -21.11 12.88 -0.08
N LEU A 256 -20.57 11.72 0.24
CA LEU A 256 -21.32 10.48 0.45
C LEU A 256 -22.26 10.61 1.64
N THR A 257 -21.81 11.21 2.75
CA THR A 257 -22.65 11.44 3.93
C THR A 257 -23.78 12.42 3.62
N LYS A 258 -23.53 13.49 2.86
CA LYS A 258 -24.58 14.37 2.33
C LYS A 258 -25.60 13.62 1.46
N GLN A 259 -25.12 12.68 0.64
CA GLN A 259 -26.01 11.88 -0.19
C GLN A 259 -26.86 10.91 0.63
N GLN A 260 -26.31 10.36 1.72
CA GLN A 260 -27.06 9.54 2.69
C GLN A 260 -28.22 10.33 3.35
N THR A 261 -28.02 11.60 3.70
CA THR A 261 -29.12 12.46 4.17
C THR A 261 -30.26 12.54 3.16
N LYS A 262 -29.93 12.65 1.86
CA LYS A 262 -30.96 12.68 0.80
C LYS A 262 -31.69 11.34 0.68
N ILE A 263 -30.99 10.21 0.86
CA ILE A 263 -31.57 8.86 0.87
C ILE A 263 -32.51 8.70 2.07
N ILE A 264 -32.09 9.13 3.28
CA ILE A 264 -32.92 9.11 4.47
C ILE A 264 -34.23 9.89 4.24
N ARG A 265 -34.12 11.09 3.70
CA ARG A 265 -35.31 11.91 3.39
C ARG A 265 -36.26 11.24 2.39
N SER A 266 -35.72 10.49 1.41
CA SER A 266 -36.53 9.84 0.38
C SER A 266 -37.38 8.68 0.91
N LYS A 267 -36.99 8.03 2.02
CA LYS A 267 -37.80 6.98 2.68
C LYS A 267 -39.16 7.48 3.14
N TYR A 268 -39.29 8.77 3.42
CA TYR A 268 -40.51 9.42 3.91
C TYR A 268 -41.29 10.15 2.81
N LEU A 269 -40.96 9.93 1.54
CA LEU A 269 -41.72 10.39 0.40
C LEU A 269 -42.69 9.31 -0.08
N PRO A 270 -43.77 9.66 -0.80
CA PRO A 270 -44.67 8.69 -1.41
C PRO A 270 -43.91 7.67 -2.23
N GLN A 271 -44.29 6.41 -2.16
CA GLN A 271 -43.77 5.32 -2.96
C GLN A 271 -44.90 4.71 -3.75
N PHE A 272 -44.76 4.58 -5.07
CA PHE A 272 -45.71 4.02 -5.97
C PHE A 272 -45.10 2.83 -6.71
N ALA A 273 -45.74 1.68 -6.59
CA ALA A 273 -45.36 0.44 -7.25
C ALA A 273 -46.54 -0.15 -8.02
N VAL A 274 -46.22 -0.79 -9.13
CA VAL A 274 -47.20 -1.57 -9.92
C VAL A 274 -46.69 -2.99 -10.08
N GLY A 275 -47.58 -3.95 -10.28
CA GLY A 275 -47.20 -5.33 -10.47
C GLY A 275 -48.34 -6.23 -10.90
N VAL A 276 -47.94 -7.45 -11.22
CA VAL A 276 -48.87 -8.58 -11.47
C VAL A 276 -48.38 -9.74 -10.61
N LYS A 277 -49.29 -10.42 -9.99
CA LYS A 277 -49.03 -11.63 -9.22
C LYS A 277 -49.96 -12.76 -9.66
N GLU A 278 -49.40 -13.93 -9.74
CA GLU A 278 -50.08 -15.20 -9.93
C GLU A 278 -49.98 -16.00 -8.65
N THR A 279 -51.11 -16.44 -8.12
CA THR A 279 -51.17 -17.27 -6.90
C THR A 279 -51.84 -18.59 -7.26
N TRP A 280 -51.20 -19.70 -6.90
CA TRP A 280 -51.74 -21.04 -6.95
C TRP A 280 -51.85 -21.61 -5.54
N GLY A 281 -52.93 -22.28 -5.21
CA GLY A 281 -53.12 -22.94 -3.94
C GLY A 281 -54.53 -22.82 -3.40
N THR A 282 -54.69 -23.13 -2.11
CA THR A 282 -55.99 -23.05 -1.42
C THR A 282 -56.41 -21.59 -1.25
N PRO A 283 -57.69 -21.24 -1.39
CA PRO A 283 -58.17 -19.88 -1.16
C PRO A 283 -57.96 -19.48 0.32
N LEU A 284 -57.96 -18.16 0.60
CA LEU A 284 -57.82 -17.64 1.94
C LEU A 284 -58.86 -18.16 2.93
N ILE A 285 -60.07 -18.37 2.44
CA ILE A 285 -61.18 -19.06 3.10
C ILE A 285 -61.30 -20.44 2.47
N ASN A 286 -60.66 -21.42 3.02
CA ASN A 286 -60.55 -22.77 2.47
C ASN A 286 -61.67 -23.67 3.00
N VAL A 287 -62.77 -23.66 2.32
CA VAL A 287 -63.95 -24.51 2.64
C VAL A 287 -63.89 -25.83 1.88
N SER A 288 -63.62 -25.77 0.57
CA SER A 288 -63.67 -26.95 -0.30
C SER A 288 -62.39 -27.77 -0.33
N GLY A 289 -61.27 -27.19 -0.01
CA GLY A 289 -59.93 -27.78 -0.22
C GLY A 289 -59.44 -27.67 -1.65
N ASP A 290 -60.17 -27.04 -2.55
CA ASP A 290 -59.85 -26.93 -3.97
C ASP A 290 -58.74 -25.89 -4.20
N GLU A 291 -57.81 -26.23 -5.09
CA GLU A 291 -56.76 -25.34 -5.53
C GLU A 291 -57.28 -24.41 -6.64
N LYS A 292 -56.83 -23.15 -6.60
CA LYS A 292 -57.23 -22.17 -7.60
C LYS A 292 -56.02 -21.35 -8.10
N PHE A 293 -56.05 -20.97 -9.35
CA PHE A 293 -55.17 -19.96 -9.88
C PHE A 293 -55.89 -18.59 -9.81
N ALA A 294 -55.13 -17.59 -9.36
CA ALA A 294 -55.64 -16.21 -9.30
C ALA A 294 -54.56 -15.25 -9.78
N THR A 295 -54.84 -14.61 -10.93
CA THR A 295 -54.01 -13.54 -11.46
C THR A 295 -54.52 -12.19 -10.99
N VAL A 296 -53.67 -11.38 -10.37
CA VAL A 296 -54.04 -10.06 -9.83
C VAL A 296 -53.04 -9.01 -10.32
N ALA A 297 -53.51 -8.02 -11.08
CA ALA A 297 -52.76 -6.79 -11.31
C ALA A 297 -53.01 -5.81 -10.17
N PHE A 298 -51.95 -5.19 -9.66
CA PHE A 298 -52.06 -4.27 -8.54
C PHE A 298 -51.26 -2.98 -8.74
N ALA A 299 -51.74 -1.91 -8.11
CA ALA A 299 -51.01 -0.66 -7.93
C ALA A 299 -50.99 -0.33 -6.43
N LYS A 300 -49.82 -0.05 -5.88
CA LYS A 300 -49.66 0.21 -4.46
C LYS A 300 -49.06 1.59 -4.27
N LEU A 301 -49.73 2.46 -3.51
CA LEU A 301 -49.24 3.73 -3.03
C LEU A 301 -48.99 3.60 -1.52
N SER A 302 -47.79 3.91 -1.07
CA SER A 302 -47.44 3.89 0.34
C SER A 302 -46.71 5.19 0.72
N MET A 303 -47.15 5.84 1.78
CA MET A 303 -46.50 7.06 2.32
C MET A 303 -46.64 7.05 3.86
N PRO A 304 -45.53 7.12 4.59
CA PRO A 304 -45.59 7.27 6.04
C PRO A 304 -46.06 8.69 6.38
N ILE A 305 -47.25 8.80 7.02
CA ILE A 305 -47.84 10.09 7.38
C ILE A 305 -47.35 10.57 8.72
N PHE A 306 -47.28 9.66 9.70
CA PHE A 306 -46.90 10.00 11.06
C PHE A 306 -46.05 8.92 11.71
N ASN A 307 -44.82 9.27 12.13
CA ASN A 307 -43.84 8.37 12.74
C ASN A 307 -43.17 9.06 13.96
N TRP A 308 -43.93 9.69 14.84
CA TRP A 308 -43.42 10.28 16.07
C TRP A 308 -42.13 11.11 15.93
N GLY A 309 -41.94 11.78 14.81
CA GLY A 309 -40.78 12.63 14.53
C GLY A 309 -39.50 11.86 14.11
N GLU A 310 -39.59 10.57 13.84
CA GLU A 310 -38.48 9.70 13.42
C GLU A 310 -37.64 10.32 12.30
N LYS A 311 -38.27 10.80 11.22
CA LYS A 311 -37.59 11.51 10.12
C LYS A 311 -36.71 12.66 10.61
N ARG A 312 -37.20 13.46 11.55
CA ARG A 312 -36.50 14.61 12.11
C ARG A 312 -35.24 14.17 12.84
N GLN A 313 -35.33 13.08 13.62
CA GLN A 313 -34.21 12.58 14.40
C GLN A 313 -33.11 11.97 13.50
N TYR A 314 -33.48 11.11 12.52
CA TYR A 314 -32.49 10.57 11.57
C TYR A 314 -31.83 11.66 10.71
N VAL A 315 -32.58 12.70 10.30
CA VAL A 315 -31.98 13.82 9.58
C VAL A 315 -31.03 14.62 10.47
N LYS A 316 -31.36 14.83 11.75
CA LYS A 316 -30.47 15.50 12.72
C LYS A 316 -29.21 14.66 12.98
N GLN A 317 -29.36 13.37 13.20
CA GLN A 317 -28.25 12.42 13.35
C GLN A 317 -27.30 12.51 12.16
N ASN A 318 -27.83 12.42 10.95
CA ASN A 318 -26.98 12.42 9.76
C ASN A 318 -26.35 13.79 9.48
N ARG A 319 -26.99 14.91 9.87
CA ARG A 319 -26.36 16.23 9.84
C ARG A 319 -25.18 16.36 10.81
N ALA A 320 -25.29 15.78 12.01
CA ALA A 320 -24.16 15.70 12.92
C ALA A 320 -23.00 14.87 12.32
N MET A 321 -23.32 13.78 11.59
CA MET A 321 -22.33 13.02 10.83
C MET A 321 -21.71 13.84 9.67
N GLU A 322 -22.50 14.67 8.97
CA GLU A 322 -21.98 15.59 7.95
C GLU A 322 -20.95 16.56 8.55
N THR A 323 -21.28 17.21 9.67
CA THR A 323 -20.34 18.09 10.39
C THR A 323 -19.10 17.35 10.85
N SER A 324 -19.25 16.13 11.38
CA SER A 324 -18.11 15.28 11.77
C SER A 324 -17.19 14.97 10.58
N LYS A 325 -17.75 14.67 9.40
CA LYS A 325 -16.96 14.42 8.18
C LYS A 325 -16.32 15.68 7.61
N GLU A 326 -16.97 16.84 7.76
CA GLU A 326 -16.40 18.13 7.40
C GLU A 326 -15.18 18.48 8.26
N LEU A 327 -15.28 18.28 9.58
CA LEU A 327 -14.14 18.44 10.50
C LEU A 327 -13.02 17.44 10.21
N ALA A 328 -13.35 16.19 9.85
CA ALA A 328 -12.36 15.19 9.44
C ALA A 328 -11.63 15.60 8.15
N MET A 329 -12.34 16.18 7.18
CA MET A 329 -11.75 16.72 5.95
C MET A 329 -10.77 17.87 6.26
N SER A 330 -11.17 18.83 7.11
CA SER A 330 -10.29 19.93 7.54
C SER A 330 -9.07 19.42 8.29
N LYS A 331 -9.22 18.40 9.14
CA LYS A 331 -8.08 17.75 9.80
C LYS A 331 -7.09 17.14 8.80
N VAL A 332 -7.56 16.46 7.74
CA VAL A 332 -6.68 15.93 6.69
C VAL A 332 -5.98 17.07 5.94
N GLU A 333 -6.67 18.19 5.69
CA GLU A 333 -6.07 19.37 5.06
C GLU A 333 -4.91 19.94 5.90
N ASP A 334 -5.12 20.10 7.22
CA ASP A 334 -4.06 20.53 8.14
C ASP A 334 -2.89 19.55 8.18
N GLN A 335 -3.16 18.24 8.17
CA GLN A 335 -2.13 17.20 8.10
C GLN A 335 -1.31 17.29 6.80
N VAL A 336 -1.96 17.47 5.65
CA VAL A 336 -1.27 17.64 4.36
C VAL A 336 -0.39 18.88 4.38
N LYS A 337 -0.87 19.98 4.96
CA LYS A 337 -0.10 21.24 5.09
C LYS A 337 1.15 21.04 5.95
N GLU A 338 0.99 20.37 7.10
CA GLU A 338 2.11 20.05 7.99
C GLU A 338 3.12 19.11 7.32
N GLU A 339 2.65 18.01 6.72
CA GLU A 339 3.51 17.04 6.02
C GLU A 339 4.30 17.70 4.89
N LEU A 340 3.65 18.54 4.08
CA LEU A 340 4.31 19.23 2.97
C LEU A 340 5.40 20.18 3.46
N ALA A 341 5.12 20.97 4.50
CA ALA A 341 6.09 21.87 5.10
C ALA A 341 7.29 21.11 5.69
N ASN A 342 7.01 20.05 6.47
CA ASN A 342 8.06 19.24 7.10
C ASN A 342 8.90 18.48 6.06
N ALA A 343 8.28 17.91 5.03
CA ALA A 343 9.00 17.20 3.97
C ALA A 343 9.92 18.14 3.17
N TRP A 344 9.47 19.37 2.92
CA TRP A 344 10.28 20.38 2.27
C TRP A 344 11.51 20.76 3.10
N VAL A 345 11.34 20.99 4.39
CA VAL A 345 12.46 21.29 5.32
C VAL A 345 13.45 20.12 5.34
N LYS A 346 12.95 18.89 5.53
CA LYS A 346 13.80 17.67 5.54
C LYS A 346 14.59 17.51 4.25
N LEU A 347 13.96 17.73 3.10
CA LEU A 347 14.60 17.57 1.80
C LEU A 347 15.76 18.56 1.65
N ASN A 348 15.57 19.84 1.99
CA ASN A 348 16.58 20.86 1.88
C ASN A 348 17.74 20.66 2.88
N GLU A 349 17.42 20.31 4.14
CA GLU A 349 18.46 20.08 5.13
C GLU A 349 19.27 18.80 4.82
N ASN A 350 18.62 17.73 4.35
CA ASN A 350 19.34 16.54 3.91
C ASN A 350 20.25 16.82 2.71
N TRP A 351 19.84 17.71 1.77
CA TRP A 351 20.71 18.12 0.69
C TRP A 351 21.97 18.84 1.20
N LYS A 352 21.83 19.80 2.12
CA LYS A 352 22.96 20.45 2.74
C LYS A 352 23.89 19.47 3.47
N GLN A 353 23.30 18.45 4.14
CA GLN A 353 24.07 17.40 4.79
C GLN A 353 24.89 16.58 3.79
N VAL A 354 24.36 16.31 2.58
CA VAL A 354 25.09 15.64 1.50
C VAL A 354 26.32 16.49 1.09
N GLU A 355 26.14 17.80 0.90
CA GLU A 355 27.24 18.70 0.52
C GLU A 355 28.34 18.75 1.60
N ILE A 356 27.96 18.88 2.88
CA ILE A 356 28.90 18.91 4.01
C ILE A 356 29.61 17.56 4.13
N ALA A 357 28.89 16.43 4.04
CA ALA A 357 29.48 15.11 4.14
C ALA A 357 30.49 14.83 3.03
N ASN A 358 30.19 15.22 1.78
CA ASN A 358 31.14 15.07 0.66
C ASN A 358 32.41 15.89 0.90
N SER A 359 32.29 17.16 1.30
CA SER A 359 33.44 18.00 1.60
C SER A 359 34.28 17.41 2.76
N THR A 360 33.62 16.90 3.80
CA THR A 360 34.30 16.25 4.93
C THR A 360 35.06 15.00 4.48
N LEU A 361 34.49 14.20 3.59
CA LEU A 361 35.15 13.00 3.06
C LEU A 361 36.41 13.35 2.27
N GLU A 362 36.39 14.40 1.44
CA GLU A 362 37.56 14.84 0.68
C GLU A 362 38.69 15.25 1.62
N ILE A 363 38.41 16.07 2.65
CA ILE A 363 39.39 16.48 3.65
C ILE A 363 39.94 15.26 4.43
N ALA A 364 39.07 14.34 4.85
CA ALA A 364 39.48 13.15 5.58
C ALA A 364 40.36 12.22 4.72
N ARG A 365 40.06 12.11 3.40
CA ARG A 365 40.89 11.33 2.46
C ARG A 365 42.26 11.91 2.29
N GLU A 366 42.37 13.22 2.15
CA GLU A 366 43.66 13.90 2.06
C GLU A 366 44.47 13.77 3.34
N ASN A 367 43.86 13.96 4.53
CA ASN A 367 44.47 13.76 5.81
C ASN A 367 45.02 12.33 5.98
N LEU A 368 44.22 11.31 5.63
CA LEU A 368 44.68 9.91 5.68
C LEU A 368 45.90 9.68 4.78
N LYS A 369 45.88 10.21 3.57
CA LYS A 369 46.99 10.10 2.61
C LYS A 369 48.27 10.74 3.16
N LEU A 370 48.18 11.96 3.71
CA LEU A 370 49.32 12.67 4.28
C LEU A 370 49.88 11.98 5.53
N ASN A 371 49.03 11.51 6.43
CA ASN A 371 49.44 10.81 7.65
C ASN A 371 50.09 9.46 7.32
N THR A 372 49.54 8.71 6.36
CA THR A 372 50.15 7.45 5.93
C THR A 372 51.52 7.68 5.30
N PHE A 373 51.67 8.71 4.46
CA PHE A 373 52.96 9.09 3.88
C PHE A 373 53.96 9.49 4.96
N SER A 374 53.59 10.37 5.90
CA SER A 374 54.44 10.83 6.97
C SER A 374 54.88 9.72 7.94
N TYR A 375 53.98 8.76 8.20
CA TYR A 375 54.33 7.56 8.97
C TYR A 375 55.37 6.70 8.24
N ASN A 376 55.19 6.50 6.93
CA ASN A 376 56.16 5.74 6.11
C ASN A 376 57.53 6.38 6.10
N GLU A 377 57.62 7.72 6.18
CA GLU A 377 58.87 8.47 6.33
C GLU A 377 59.41 8.51 7.78
N GLY A 378 58.72 7.86 8.74
CA GLY A 378 59.13 7.86 10.14
C GLY A 378 58.89 9.18 10.89
N LYS A 379 58.07 10.09 10.35
CA LYS A 379 57.81 11.44 10.89
C LYS A 379 56.63 11.51 11.85
N LEU A 380 55.72 10.52 11.83
CA LEU A 380 54.55 10.46 12.67
C LEU A 380 54.40 9.09 13.35
N PRO A 381 53.78 9.02 14.55
CA PRO A 381 53.46 7.76 15.20
C PRO A 381 52.30 7.04 14.50
N ILE A 382 52.22 5.71 14.71
CA ILE A 382 51.15 4.86 14.11
C ILE A 382 49.76 5.28 14.56
N LEU A 383 49.62 5.83 15.76
CA LEU A 383 48.35 6.28 16.33
C LEU A 383 47.65 7.33 15.43
N ASP A 384 48.43 8.24 14.82
CA ASP A 384 47.90 9.28 13.93
C ASP A 384 47.35 8.69 12.63
N VAL A 385 48.00 7.63 12.10
CA VAL A 385 47.47 6.89 10.93
C VAL A 385 46.17 6.18 11.29
N LEU A 386 46.13 5.45 12.43
CA LEU A 386 44.91 4.76 12.88
C LEU A 386 43.75 5.72 13.15
N SER A 387 44.06 6.91 13.72
CA SER A 387 43.04 7.97 13.90
C SER A 387 42.51 8.53 12.58
N SER A 388 43.41 8.80 11.63
CA SER A 388 43.00 9.29 10.30
C SER A 388 42.21 8.24 9.49
N GLN A 389 42.55 6.95 9.63
CA GLN A 389 41.77 5.84 9.07
C GLN A 389 40.34 5.80 9.63
N ALA A 390 40.18 5.95 10.95
CA ALA A 390 38.88 5.99 11.61
C ALA A 390 38.05 7.19 11.13
N THR A 391 38.65 8.36 11.02
CA THR A 391 38.03 9.60 10.54
C THR A 391 37.57 9.46 9.08
N TRP A 392 38.41 8.90 8.22
CA TRP A 392 38.06 8.66 6.82
C TRP A 392 36.88 7.67 6.69
N LEU A 393 36.92 6.55 7.39
CA LEU A 393 35.84 5.56 7.33
C LEU A 393 34.51 6.13 7.84
N GLN A 394 34.56 6.94 8.92
CA GLN A 394 33.39 7.63 9.45
C GLN A 394 32.85 8.65 8.46
N ALA A 395 33.73 9.44 7.83
CA ALA A 395 33.33 10.42 6.82
C ALA A 395 32.65 9.75 5.61
N TYR A 396 33.20 8.62 5.13
CA TYR A 396 32.56 7.84 4.07
C TYR A 396 31.18 7.30 4.48
N THR A 397 31.09 6.75 5.67
CA THR A 397 29.79 6.27 6.23
C THR A 397 28.77 7.41 6.30
N ASN A 398 29.20 8.61 6.68
CA ASN A 398 28.36 9.80 6.71
C ASN A 398 27.89 10.20 5.32
N VAL A 399 28.74 10.12 4.28
CA VAL A 399 28.35 10.39 2.87
C VAL A 399 27.27 9.42 2.42
N VAL A 400 27.43 8.12 2.66
CA VAL A 400 26.42 7.13 2.27
C VAL A 400 25.11 7.36 3.03
N SER A 401 25.19 7.64 4.34
CA SER A 401 24.01 7.91 5.17
C SER A 401 23.26 9.18 4.72
N ALA A 402 24.00 10.27 4.46
CA ALA A 402 23.40 11.54 4.01
C ALA A 402 22.70 11.37 2.65
N ASN A 403 23.35 10.70 1.69
CA ASN A 403 22.74 10.41 0.39
C ASN A 403 21.51 9.53 0.53
N TYR A 404 21.54 8.49 1.36
CA TYR A 404 20.38 7.65 1.63
C TYR A 404 19.22 8.47 2.20
N GLN A 405 19.47 9.27 3.24
CA GLN A 405 18.44 10.12 3.85
C GLN A 405 17.86 11.11 2.85
N TYR A 406 18.69 11.68 1.99
CA TYR A 406 18.24 12.58 0.93
C TYR A 406 17.34 11.87 -0.10
N LYS A 407 17.72 10.65 -0.56
CA LYS A 407 16.91 9.85 -1.49
C LYS A 407 15.56 9.47 -0.90
N VAL A 408 15.54 9.08 0.37
CA VAL A 408 14.29 8.75 1.09
C VAL A 408 13.42 10.00 1.29
N ALA A 409 14.01 11.14 1.68
CA ALA A 409 13.28 12.40 1.82
C ALA A 409 12.72 12.89 0.48
N TYR A 410 13.44 12.68 -0.62
CA TYR A 410 12.95 12.98 -1.96
C TYR A 410 11.74 12.10 -2.32
N ALA A 411 11.82 10.80 -2.10
CA ALA A 411 10.72 9.88 -2.33
C ALA A 411 9.49 10.22 -1.45
N GLU A 412 9.72 10.60 -0.18
CA GLU A 412 8.67 11.06 0.72
C GLU A 412 8.00 12.35 0.21
N TYR A 413 8.79 13.33 -0.23
CA TYR A 413 8.27 14.58 -0.80
C TYR A 413 7.43 14.34 -2.05
N VAL A 414 7.88 13.47 -2.95
CA VAL A 414 7.10 13.07 -4.15
C VAL A 414 5.78 12.41 -3.75
N ARG A 415 5.80 11.48 -2.79
CA ARG A 415 4.58 10.85 -2.27
C ARG A 415 3.60 11.87 -1.66
N ILE A 416 4.10 12.85 -0.90
CA ILE A 416 3.28 13.89 -0.27
C ILE A 416 2.64 14.81 -1.32
N LEU A 417 3.28 14.99 -2.46
CA LEU A 417 2.72 15.73 -3.59
C LEU A 417 1.67 14.97 -4.39
N GLY A 418 1.39 13.70 -4.04
CA GLY A 418 0.44 12.82 -4.73
C GLY A 418 1.11 11.95 -5.79
N GLY A 419 2.35 11.51 -5.55
CA GLY A 419 2.98 10.34 -6.20
C GLY A 419 3.33 10.46 -7.68
N ARG A 420 3.09 11.59 -8.36
CA ARG A 420 3.30 11.71 -9.82
C ARG A 420 3.90 13.05 -10.24
#